data_c36a21f57d42c1a7ddb9838ea0c653e0
#
_entry.id   c36a21f57d42c1a7ddb9838ea0c653e0
#
_cell.length_a   1.000
_cell.length_b   1.000
_cell.length_c   1.000
_cell.angle_alpha   90.00
_cell.angle_beta   90.00
_cell.angle_gamma   90.00
#
_symmetry.space_group_name_H-M   'P 1'
#
loop_
_entity.id
_entity.type
_entity.pdbx_description
1 polymer ?
#
loop_
_entity_poly.entity_id
_entity_poly.type
_entity_poly.pdbx_seq_one_letter_code
_entity_poly.pdbx_strand_id
1 'polypeptide(L)'
;MMQQTWDSRSIDPRDRVETIRTMLCENLVQTDLTLDPQGREAHVNVSYQDIGQLRALSVKTVPSLAALAMRPQRMIMSDDDESLFVVFQRGNRSMLRRGDDQTVMTPGSIVVYPSTSPYVHAFDEGVIGDFFRLPLGVVGLTADQVAEVSGVDLQERTSLAALLRSVLGGVMDSKLSLRDEVDVFAPVADLLKVTLLSALTPDRATTRYPLAEQIVTYVLDNLTDPGLGAARIAKDLHVSERLLYAEMSRADIRLAQLIQSQRLRRVRDALTAPATIDVPIGILAQQHGFVSASHFSRIFREEFGTTPRQWRNNTT
;
A
#
# COMPACT_ATOMS: atom_id res chain seq x y z
N MET A 1 -9.89 -17.77 7.50
CA MET A 1 -8.68 -18.55 7.10
C MET A 1 -7.46 -17.79 7.58
N MET A 2 -6.42 -18.44 8.10
CA MET A 2 -5.21 -17.69 8.52
C MET A 2 -4.56 -17.06 7.30
N GLN A 3 -4.05 -15.82 7.45
CA GLN A 3 -3.20 -15.18 6.43
C GLN A 3 -2.13 -16.15 5.97
N GLN A 4 -2.09 -16.42 4.68
CA GLN A 4 -1.08 -17.28 4.07
C GLN A 4 0.00 -16.40 3.44
N THR A 5 1.24 -16.80 3.62
CA THR A 5 2.39 -16.08 3.05
C THR A 5 3.17 -17.04 2.18
N TRP A 6 3.51 -16.60 1.00
CA TRP A 6 4.28 -17.34 0.03
C TRP A 6 5.49 -16.53 -0.43
N ASP A 7 6.65 -17.19 -0.55
CA ASP A 7 7.91 -16.59 -0.98
C ASP A 7 8.52 -17.41 -2.10
N SER A 8 8.70 -16.81 -3.25
CA SER A 8 9.23 -17.50 -4.43
C SER A 8 10.69 -17.97 -4.27
N ARG A 9 11.40 -17.56 -3.23
CA ARG A 9 12.75 -18.08 -2.93
C ARG A 9 12.77 -19.58 -2.60
N SER A 10 11.64 -20.10 -2.12
CA SER A 10 11.48 -21.55 -1.86
C SER A 10 11.33 -22.39 -3.11
N ILE A 11 11.25 -21.78 -4.29
CA ILE A 11 11.00 -22.42 -5.59
C ILE A 11 12.29 -22.46 -6.41
N ASP A 12 12.49 -23.57 -7.12
CA ASP A 12 13.60 -23.68 -8.07
C ASP A 12 13.56 -22.50 -9.07
N PRO A 13 14.68 -21.79 -9.31
CA PRO A 13 14.72 -20.67 -10.24
C PRO A 13 14.15 -20.95 -11.64
N ARG A 14 14.17 -22.22 -12.08
CA ARG A 14 13.65 -22.65 -13.39
C ARG A 14 12.12 -22.61 -13.45
N ASP A 15 11.46 -22.92 -12.32
CA ASP A 15 10.00 -23.03 -12.23
C ASP A 15 9.37 -21.77 -11.63
N ARG A 16 10.19 -20.86 -11.12
CA ARG A 16 9.76 -19.71 -10.34
C ARG A 16 8.76 -18.81 -11.07
N VAL A 17 9.06 -18.42 -12.30
CA VAL A 17 8.22 -17.51 -13.10
C VAL A 17 6.84 -18.13 -13.35
N GLU A 18 6.80 -19.41 -13.71
CA GLU A 18 5.54 -20.11 -13.99
C GLU A 18 4.72 -20.31 -12.71
N THR A 19 5.38 -20.65 -11.60
CA THR A 19 4.71 -20.77 -10.29
C THR A 19 4.15 -19.45 -9.80
N ILE A 20 4.90 -18.33 -9.97
CA ILE A 20 4.40 -16.98 -9.64
C ILE A 20 3.15 -16.68 -10.48
N ARG A 21 3.21 -16.93 -11.80
CA ARG A 21 2.08 -16.70 -12.70
C ARG A 21 0.85 -17.49 -12.26
N THR A 22 1.00 -18.77 -12.05
CA THR A 22 -0.09 -19.67 -11.63
C THR A 22 -0.71 -19.16 -10.33
N MET A 23 0.09 -18.90 -9.32
CA MET A 23 -0.37 -18.47 -8.01
C MET A 23 -1.11 -17.12 -8.08
N LEU A 24 -0.61 -16.13 -8.82
CA LEU A 24 -1.29 -14.85 -8.97
C LEU A 24 -2.59 -14.98 -9.76
N CYS A 25 -2.62 -15.81 -10.82
CA CYS A 25 -3.84 -16.05 -11.61
C CYS A 25 -4.91 -16.80 -10.81
N GLU A 26 -4.53 -17.77 -9.99
CA GLU A 26 -5.47 -18.52 -9.14
C GLU A 26 -6.06 -17.66 -8.01
N ASN A 27 -5.30 -16.69 -7.51
CA ASN A 27 -5.73 -15.88 -6.37
C ASN A 27 -6.37 -14.54 -6.75
N LEU A 28 -6.19 -14.05 -7.98
CA LEU A 28 -6.85 -12.84 -8.47
C LEU A 28 -7.89 -13.18 -9.53
N VAL A 29 -7.47 -13.21 -10.78
CA VAL A 29 -8.27 -13.55 -11.95
C VAL A 29 -7.33 -14.00 -13.05
N GLN A 30 -7.83 -14.83 -13.96
CA GLN A 30 -7.03 -15.22 -15.12
C GLN A 30 -6.56 -14.00 -15.90
N THR A 31 -5.25 -13.82 -15.92
CA THR A 31 -4.56 -12.66 -16.48
C THR A 31 -3.32 -13.15 -17.22
N ASP A 32 -3.05 -12.61 -18.38
CA ASP A 32 -1.80 -12.84 -19.10
C ASP A 32 -0.71 -12.04 -18.39
N LEU A 33 0.13 -12.73 -17.61
CA LEU A 33 1.18 -12.13 -16.80
C LEU A 33 2.53 -12.38 -17.44
N THR A 34 3.22 -11.30 -17.83
CA THR A 34 4.60 -11.32 -18.29
C THR A 34 5.49 -10.74 -17.21
N LEU A 35 6.54 -11.48 -16.86
CA LEU A 35 7.59 -11.04 -15.94
C LEU A 35 8.89 -10.89 -16.73
N ASP A 36 9.70 -9.87 -16.37
CA ASP A 36 10.99 -9.65 -17.03
C ASP A 36 11.91 -10.88 -16.81
N PRO A 37 12.35 -11.56 -17.90
CA PRO A 37 13.19 -12.75 -17.80
C PRO A 37 14.61 -12.46 -17.28
N GLN A 38 15.06 -11.20 -17.28
CA GLN A 38 16.36 -10.81 -16.74
C GLN A 38 16.39 -10.82 -15.20
N GLY A 39 15.22 -10.84 -14.56
CA GLY A 39 15.07 -10.90 -13.10
C GLY A 39 15.26 -12.29 -12.48
N ARG A 40 16.20 -13.11 -12.95
CA ARG A 40 16.44 -14.47 -12.40
C ARG A 40 16.74 -14.50 -10.89
N GLU A 41 17.28 -13.42 -10.35
CA GLU A 41 17.51 -13.23 -8.91
C GLU A 41 16.34 -12.56 -8.20
N ALA A 42 15.38 -12.03 -8.94
CA ALA A 42 14.21 -11.40 -8.37
C ALA A 42 13.28 -12.45 -7.75
N HIS A 43 12.69 -12.10 -6.65
CA HIS A 43 11.71 -12.92 -5.96
C HIS A 43 10.47 -12.11 -5.59
N VAL A 44 9.37 -12.81 -5.42
CA VAL A 44 8.08 -12.24 -5.09
C VAL A 44 7.66 -12.79 -3.73
N ASN A 45 7.29 -11.88 -2.84
CA ASN A 45 6.58 -12.20 -1.61
C ASN A 45 5.10 -11.89 -1.81
N VAL A 46 4.25 -12.84 -1.52
CA VAL A 46 2.80 -12.67 -1.55
C VAL A 46 2.22 -13.06 -0.21
N SER A 47 1.40 -12.18 0.35
CA SER A 47 0.53 -12.51 1.47
C SER A 47 -0.90 -12.42 1.00
N TYR A 48 -1.73 -13.40 1.32
CA TYR A 48 -3.14 -13.36 0.97
C TYR A 48 -4.03 -13.86 2.09
N GLN A 49 -5.26 -13.37 2.11
CA GLN A 49 -6.31 -13.77 3.05
C GLN A 49 -7.67 -13.53 2.44
N ASP A 50 -8.63 -14.34 2.85
CA ASP A 50 -10.04 -14.16 2.49
C ASP A 50 -10.79 -13.58 3.70
N ILE A 51 -11.59 -12.53 3.45
CA ILE A 51 -12.39 -11.83 4.44
C ILE A 51 -13.84 -11.82 3.94
N GLY A 52 -14.61 -12.83 4.33
CA GLY A 52 -15.90 -13.07 3.71
C GLY A 52 -15.75 -13.31 2.20
N GLN A 53 -16.34 -12.46 1.38
CA GLN A 53 -16.22 -12.52 -0.10
C GLN A 53 -15.10 -11.63 -0.66
N LEU A 54 -14.38 -10.92 0.20
CA LEU A 54 -13.23 -10.11 -0.19
C LEU A 54 -11.98 -10.98 -0.15
N ARG A 55 -11.30 -11.15 -1.28
CA ARG A 55 -9.95 -11.71 -1.34
C ARG A 55 -8.95 -10.57 -1.38
N ALA A 56 -7.99 -10.60 -0.48
CA ALA A 56 -6.97 -9.58 -0.33
C ALA A 56 -5.57 -10.17 -0.51
N LEU A 57 -4.78 -9.58 -1.42
CA LEU A 57 -3.39 -9.96 -1.68
C LEU A 57 -2.48 -8.76 -1.49
N SER A 58 -1.35 -8.96 -0.82
CA SER A 58 -0.23 -8.03 -0.85
C SER A 58 0.90 -8.65 -1.65
N VAL A 59 1.40 -7.93 -2.64
CA VAL A 59 2.46 -8.39 -3.55
C VAL A 59 3.65 -7.45 -3.43
N LYS A 60 4.84 -8.03 -3.19
CA LYS A 60 6.10 -7.29 -3.15
C LYS A 60 7.18 -8.03 -3.92
N THR A 61 7.76 -7.37 -4.92
CA THR A 61 8.92 -7.88 -5.68
C THR A 61 10.24 -7.34 -5.10
N VAL A 62 11.28 -8.19 -5.02
CA VAL A 62 12.61 -7.83 -4.49
C VAL A 62 13.71 -8.64 -5.20
N PRO A 63 14.76 -8.05 -5.77
CA PRO A 63 14.83 -6.67 -6.24
C PRO A 63 13.75 -6.37 -7.28
N SER A 64 13.66 -5.16 -7.77
CA SER A 64 12.62 -4.75 -8.73
C SER A 64 12.51 -5.72 -9.90
N LEU A 65 11.33 -6.29 -10.09
CA LEU A 65 10.99 -7.19 -11.19
C LEU A 65 9.88 -6.53 -12.00
N ALA A 66 10.19 -6.07 -13.19
CA ALA A 66 9.17 -5.52 -14.07
C ALA A 66 8.11 -6.56 -14.41
N ALA A 67 6.87 -6.16 -14.36
CA ALA A 67 5.73 -7.02 -14.61
C ALA A 67 4.70 -6.31 -15.50
N LEU A 68 4.05 -7.09 -16.36
CA LEU A 68 2.95 -6.65 -17.19
C LEU A 68 1.80 -7.62 -17.02
N ALA A 69 0.70 -7.15 -16.47
CA ALA A 69 -0.53 -7.92 -16.31
C ALA A 69 -1.56 -7.44 -17.35
N MET A 70 -2.03 -8.33 -18.20
CA MET A 70 -3.01 -8.03 -19.24
C MET A 70 -4.22 -8.94 -19.11
N ARG A 71 -5.41 -8.37 -19.20
CA ARG A 71 -6.67 -9.13 -19.36
C ARG A 71 -7.33 -8.72 -20.66
N PRO A 72 -7.04 -9.38 -21.78
CA PRO A 72 -7.64 -9.07 -23.08
C PRO A 72 -9.08 -9.57 -23.16
N GLN A 73 -9.84 -9.03 -24.11
CA GLN A 73 -11.26 -9.35 -24.33
C GLN A 73 -11.52 -10.87 -24.46
N ARG A 74 -10.61 -11.62 -25.08
CA ARG A 74 -10.77 -13.09 -25.23
C ARG A 74 -10.84 -13.82 -23.86
N MET A 75 -10.13 -13.36 -22.84
CA MET A 75 -10.16 -13.94 -21.50
C MET A 75 -11.46 -13.62 -20.78
N ILE A 76 -11.98 -12.40 -20.97
CA ILE A 76 -13.26 -11.98 -20.41
C ILE A 76 -14.40 -12.84 -20.97
N MET A 77 -14.40 -13.10 -22.26
CA MET A 77 -15.44 -13.91 -22.92
C MET A 77 -15.43 -15.40 -22.53
N SER A 78 -14.32 -15.88 -21.99
CA SER A 78 -14.17 -17.27 -21.54
C SER A 78 -14.29 -17.48 -20.03
N ASP A 79 -14.60 -16.41 -19.30
CA ASP A 79 -14.61 -16.40 -17.83
C ASP A 79 -15.91 -15.75 -17.35
N ASP A 80 -16.62 -16.41 -16.44
CA ASP A 80 -17.86 -15.89 -15.83
C ASP A 80 -17.57 -15.03 -14.59
N ASP A 81 -16.31 -14.60 -14.38
CA ASP A 81 -15.92 -13.80 -13.24
C ASP A 81 -16.41 -12.34 -13.35
N GLU A 82 -17.35 -11.97 -12.51
CA GLU A 82 -17.85 -10.60 -12.34
C GLU A 82 -17.36 -10.01 -11.03
N SER A 83 -16.08 -9.70 -11.00
CA SER A 83 -15.42 -9.11 -9.82
C SER A 83 -15.06 -7.65 -10.03
N LEU A 84 -15.03 -6.91 -8.93
CA LEU A 84 -14.40 -5.60 -8.82
C LEU A 84 -13.01 -5.77 -8.22
N PHE A 85 -12.01 -5.22 -8.90
CA PHE A 85 -10.67 -5.04 -8.35
C PHE A 85 -10.55 -3.68 -7.69
N VAL A 86 -9.91 -3.65 -6.51
CA VAL A 86 -9.41 -2.45 -5.86
C VAL A 86 -7.91 -2.61 -5.74
N VAL A 87 -7.15 -1.72 -6.37
CA VAL A 87 -5.69 -1.74 -6.34
C VAL A 87 -5.21 -0.58 -5.50
N PHE A 88 -4.48 -0.89 -4.45
CA PHE A 88 -3.80 0.09 -3.61
C PHE A 88 -2.29 0.03 -3.87
N GLN A 89 -1.73 1.09 -4.45
CA GLN A 89 -0.30 1.22 -4.72
C GLN A 89 0.43 1.61 -3.45
N ARG A 90 1.21 0.68 -2.87
CA ARG A 90 1.99 0.95 -1.64
C ARG A 90 3.35 1.56 -1.90
N GLY A 91 3.99 1.19 -3.00
CA GLY A 91 5.32 1.69 -3.37
C GLY A 91 5.57 1.54 -4.86
N ASN A 92 6.64 2.16 -5.36
CA ASN A 92 6.97 2.28 -6.77
C ASN A 92 5.87 3.00 -7.57
N ARG A 93 6.00 3.02 -8.88
CA ARG A 93 4.99 3.55 -9.81
C ARG A 93 4.46 2.41 -10.66
N SER A 94 3.21 2.52 -11.06
CA SER A 94 2.63 1.61 -12.04
C SER A 94 1.73 2.40 -12.99
N MET A 95 1.36 1.78 -14.08
CA MET A 95 0.52 2.37 -15.11
C MET A 95 -0.62 1.42 -15.45
N LEU A 96 -1.84 1.87 -15.22
CA LEU A 96 -3.05 1.16 -15.63
C LEU A 96 -3.58 1.79 -16.91
N ARG A 97 -3.76 0.97 -17.96
CA ARG A 97 -4.41 1.37 -19.22
C ARG A 97 -5.69 0.57 -19.43
N ARG A 98 -6.76 1.28 -19.80
CA ARG A 98 -8.06 0.73 -20.13
C ARG A 98 -8.60 1.44 -21.37
N GLY A 99 -8.66 0.73 -22.50
CA GLY A 99 -8.95 1.37 -23.80
C GLY A 99 -7.92 2.45 -24.10
N ASP A 100 -8.39 3.68 -24.31
CA ASP A 100 -7.55 4.87 -24.58
C ASP A 100 -7.13 5.60 -23.28
N ASP A 101 -7.78 5.29 -22.15
CA ASP A 101 -7.50 5.93 -20.86
C ASP A 101 -6.26 5.31 -20.21
N GLN A 102 -5.43 6.17 -19.61
CA GLN A 102 -4.21 5.79 -18.92
C GLN A 102 -4.10 6.53 -17.59
N THR A 103 -3.90 5.76 -16.53
CA THR A 103 -3.72 6.27 -15.16
C THR A 103 -2.36 5.88 -14.63
N VAL A 104 -1.57 6.86 -14.24
CA VAL A 104 -0.31 6.64 -13.53
C VAL A 104 -0.60 6.56 -12.05
N MET A 105 -0.33 5.40 -11.46
CA MET A 105 -0.48 5.16 -10.04
C MET A 105 0.85 5.44 -9.32
N THR A 106 0.78 6.20 -8.26
CA THR A 106 1.91 6.51 -7.36
C THR A 106 1.64 5.94 -5.97
N PRO A 107 2.65 5.87 -5.07
CA PRO A 107 2.41 5.44 -3.70
C PRO A 107 1.25 6.20 -3.05
N GLY A 108 0.25 5.45 -2.59
CA GLY A 108 -0.99 5.98 -2.04
C GLY A 108 -2.19 5.93 -2.99
N SER A 109 -1.99 5.82 -4.30
CA SER A 109 -3.08 5.73 -5.28
C SER A 109 -3.98 4.53 -5.01
N ILE A 110 -5.30 4.74 -5.15
CA ILE A 110 -6.31 3.67 -5.16
C ILE A 110 -7.09 3.76 -6.46
N VAL A 111 -7.08 2.68 -7.20
CA VAL A 111 -7.83 2.57 -8.46
C VAL A 111 -8.74 1.35 -8.40
N VAL A 112 -9.94 1.47 -8.96
CA VAL A 112 -10.89 0.38 -9.12
C VAL A 112 -11.14 0.07 -10.58
N TYR A 113 -11.38 -1.18 -10.91
CA TYR A 113 -11.82 -1.61 -12.24
C TYR A 113 -12.46 -3.00 -12.18
N PRO A 114 -13.47 -3.27 -13.03
CA PRO A 114 -14.12 -4.58 -13.07
C PRO A 114 -13.31 -5.59 -13.87
N SER A 115 -13.40 -6.87 -13.51
CA SER A 115 -12.82 -8.01 -14.27
C SER A 115 -13.44 -8.15 -15.66
N THR A 116 -14.63 -7.59 -15.87
CA THR A 116 -15.41 -7.63 -17.12
C THR A 116 -14.95 -6.63 -18.18
N SER A 117 -13.91 -5.84 -17.90
CA SER A 117 -13.34 -4.88 -18.87
C SER A 117 -11.87 -5.19 -19.15
N PRO A 118 -11.40 -5.05 -20.39
CA PRO A 118 -10.01 -5.22 -20.74
C PRO A 118 -9.12 -4.21 -20.02
N TYR A 119 -7.94 -4.65 -19.57
CA TYR A 119 -6.94 -3.78 -18.98
C TYR A 119 -5.52 -4.24 -19.25
N VAL A 120 -4.59 -3.31 -19.13
CA VAL A 120 -3.14 -3.55 -19.06
C VAL A 120 -2.61 -2.81 -17.85
N HIS A 121 -1.96 -3.51 -16.93
CA HIS A 121 -1.30 -2.93 -15.77
C HIS A 121 0.20 -3.21 -15.85
N ALA A 122 1.01 -2.15 -15.99
CA ALA A 122 2.45 -2.21 -16.13
C ALA A 122 3.14 -1.74 -14.85
N PHE A 123 4.18 -2.46 -14.45
CA PHE A 123 5.00 -2.22 -13.25
C PHE A 123 6.46 -2.24 -13.67
N ASP A 124 7.03 -1.08 -14.01
CA ASP A 124 8.38 -0.99 -14.57
C ASP A 124 9.47 -1.20 -13.50
N GLU A 125 9.21 -0.76 -12.27
CA GLU A 125 10.14 -0.86 -11.14
C GLU A 125 9.78 -1.98 -10.15
N GLY A 126 8.92 -2.91 -10.57
CA GLY A 126 8.39 -3.98 -9.73
C GLY A 126 7.11 -3.60 -8.98
N VAL A 127 6.51 -4.61 -8.39
CA VAL A 127 5.21 -4.52 -7.71
C VAL A 127 5.41 -4.32 -6.22
N ILE A 128 4.82 -3.25 -5.67
CA ILE A 128 4.63 -3.07 -4.22
C ILE A 128 3.20 -2.55 -4.05
N GLY A 129 2.25 -3.44 -3.83
CA GLY A 129 0.85 -3.06 -3.77
C GLY A 129 -0.05 -4.13 -3.18
N ASP A 130 -1.23 -3.70 -2.79
CA ASP A 130 -2.30 -4.57 -2.34
C ASP A 130 -3.40 -4.62 -3.40
N PHE A 131 -3.90 -5.81 -3.61
CA PHE A 131 -4.92 -6.12 -4.59
C PHE A 131 -6.10 -6.76 -3.87
N PHE A 132 -7.26 -6.16 -4.01
CA PHE A 132 -8.49 -6.66 -3.43
C PHE A 132 -9.44 -7.05 -4.55
N ARG A 133 -10.05 -8.22 -4.40
CA ARG A 133 -11.07 -8.73 -5.31
C ARG A 133 -12.33 -9.05 -4.52
N LEU A 134 -13.46 -8.58 -5.00
CA LEU A 134 -14.77 -8.89 -4.44
C LEU A 134 -15.81 -8.99 -5.57
N PRO A 135 -16.90 -9.76 -5.39
CA PRO A 135 -17.96 -9.83 -6.38
C PRO A 135 -18.53 -8.43 -6.67
N LEU A 136 -18.69 -8.08 -7.94
CA LEU A 136 -19.18 -6.78 -8.37
C LEU A 136 -20.56 -6.45 -7.76
N GLY A 137 -21.43 -7.45 -7.67
CA GLY A 137 -22.77 -7.32 -7.10
C GLY A 137 -22.80 -6.90 -5.62
N VAL A 138 -21.74 -7.16 -4.86
CA VAL A 138 -21.67 -6.77 -3.44
C VAL A 138 -21.65 -5.25 -3.27
N VAL A 139 -21.04 -4.53 -4.21
CA VAL A 139 -20.95 -3.07 -4.14
C VAL A 139 -22.28 -2.40 -4.47
N GLY A 140 -23.17 -3.08 -5.22
CA GLY A 140 -24.52 -2.60 -5.55
C GLY A 140 -24.52 -1.32 -6.39
N LEU A 141 -23.51 -1.11 -7.22
CA LEU A 141 -23.45 -0.05 -8.24
C LEU A 141 -23.90 -0.60 -9.59
N THR A 142 -24.48 0.28 -10.44
CA THR A 142 -24.78 -0.07 -11.83
C THR A 142 -23.51 -0.19 -12.66
N ALA A 143 -23.57 -0.88 -13.80
CA ALA A 143 -22.43 -1.02 -14.71
C ALA A 143 -21.90 0.35 -15.17
N ASP A 144 -22.80 1.31 -15.46
CA ASP A 144 -22.41 2.67 -15.86
C ASP A 144 -21.67 3.41 -14.73
N GLN A 145 -22.17 3.30 -13.50
CA GLN A 145 -21.51 3.88 -12.31
C GLN A 145 -20.12 3.30 -12.10
N VAL A 146 -19.97 1.98 -12.24
CA VAL A 146 -18.66 1.33 -12.14
C VAL A 146 -17.74 1.78 -13.27
N ALA A 147 -18.25 1.90 -14.50
CA ALA A 147 -17.47 2.36 -15.65
C ALA A 147 -16.93 3.78 -15.45
N GLU A 148 -17.74 4.68 -14.88
CA GLU A 148 -17.37 6.09 -14.65
C GLU A 148 -16.23 6.27 -13.63
N VAL A 149 -16.18 5.44 -12.57
CA VAL A 149 -15.10 5.50 -11.55
C VAL A 149 -13.94 4.56 -11.86
N SER A 150 -14.07 3.74 -12.88
CA SER A 150 -13.07 2.73 -13.21
C SER A 150 -11.83 3.33 -13.86
N GLY A 151 -10.66 2.91 -13.38
CA GLY A 151 -9.38 3.36 -13.89
C GLY A 151 -8.99 4.76 -13.44
N VAL A 152 -9.77 5.42 -12.60
CA VAL A 152 -9.47 6.74 -12.05
C VAL A 152 -8.84 6.59 -10.66
N ASP A 153 -7.85 7.41 -10.32
CA ASP A 153 -7.36 7.45 -8.95
C ASP A 153 -8.43 8.07 -8.03
N LEU A 154 -8.96 7.26 -7.13
CA LEU A 154 -10.02 7.69 -6.21
C LEU A 154 -9.59 8.84 -5.31
N GLN A 155 -8.30 8.99 -5.06
CA GLN A 155 -7.79 10.12 -4.28
C GLN A 155 -8.02 11.48 -4.98
N GLU A 156 -8.12 11.48 -6.30
CA GLU A 156 -8.42 12.69 -7.08
C GLU A 156 -9.93 12.99 -7.14
N ARG A 157 -10.77 12.07 -6.67
CA ARG A 157 -12.22 12.15 -6.79
C ARG A 157 -12.94 12.36 -5.46
N THR A 158 -12.42 11.81 -4.36
CA THR A 158 -13.09 11.85 -3.05
C THR A 158 -12.12 11.80 -1.89
N SER A 159 -12.40 12.59 -0.84
CA SER A 159 -11.65 12.54 0.43
C SER A 159 -11.82 11.21 1.19
N LEU A 160 -12.88 10.44 0.89
CA LEU A 160 -13.11 9.13 1.51
C LEU A 160 -12.08 8.08 1.07
N ALA A 161 -11.37 8.30 -0.03
CA ALA A 161 -10.30 7.41 -0.48
C ALA A 161 -9.19 7.24 0.57
N ALA A 162 -8.86 8.29 1.36
CA ALA A 162 -7.89 8.20 2.44
C ALA A 162 -8.36 7.27 3.56
N LEU A 163 -9.64 7.35 3.93
CA LEU A 163 -10.23 6.47 4.93
C LEU A 163 -10.25 5.03 4.42
N LEU A 164 -10.71 4.81 3.19
CA LEU A 164 -10.71 3.50 2.55
C LEU A 164 -9.31 2.88 2.54
N ARG A 165 -8.28 3.66 2.15
CA ARG A 165 -6.88 3.22 2.19
C ARG A 165 -6.44 2.78 3.57
N SER A 166 -6.75 3.56 4.60
CA SER A 166 -6.37 3.24 5.98
C SER A 166 -7.02 1.94 6.46
N VAL A 167 -8.29 1.73 6.11
CA VAL A 167 -9.02 0.51 6.45
C VAL A 167 -8.48 -0.70 5.68
N LEU A 168 -8.30 -0.59 4.37
CA LEU A 168 -7.77 -1.69 3.54
C LEU A 168 -6.33 -2.06 3.94
N GLY A 169 -5.48 -1.05 4.23
CA GLY A 169 -4.14 -1.27 4.75
C GLY A 169 -4.16 -1.98 6.10
N GLY A 170 -5.03 -1.54 7.02
CA GLY A 170 -5.20 -2.18 8.32
C GLY A 170 -5.67 -3.63 8.21
N VAL A 171 -6.56 -3.93 7.27
CA VAL A 171 -7.01 -5.29 6.95
C VAL A 171 -5.83 -6.17 6.54
N MET A 172 -4.96 -5.70 5.64
CA MET A 172 -3.79 -6.45 5.18
C MET A 172 -2.74 -6.67 6.26
N ASP A 173 -2.56 -5.69 7.15
CA ASP A 173 -1.55 -5.74 8.19
C ASP A 173 -2.03 -6.49 9.45
N SER A 174 -3.33 -6.80 9.55
CA SER A 174 -3.96 -7.47 10.69
C SER A 174 -4.00 -8.99 10.51
N LYS A 175 -3.81 -9.71 11.61
CA LYS A 175 -4.14 -11.14 11.71
C LYS A 175 -5.56 -11.27 12.26
N LEU A 176 -6.54 -11.20 11.37
CA LEU A 176 -7.94 -11.34 11.77
C LEU A 176 -8.25 -12.79 12.17
N SER A 177 -9.10 -12.96 13.19
CA SER A 177 -9.70 -14.27 13.48
C SER A 177 -10.83 -14.56 12.49
N LEU A 178 -11.22 -15.85 12.36
CA LEU A 178 -12.35 -16.23 11.48
C LEU A 178 -13.65 -15.47 11.80
N ARG A 179 -13.88 -15.12 13.06
CA ARG A 179 -15.03 -14.33 13.47
C ARG A 179 -14.90 -12.89 13.01
N ASP A 180 -13.73 -12.29 13.22
CA ASP A 180 -13.46 -10.91 12.81
C ASP A 180 -13.53 -10.75 11.28
N GLU A 181 -13.10 -11.79 10.51
CA GLU A 181 -13.20 -11.80 9.04
C GLU A 181 -14.64 -11.61 8.56
N VAL A 182 -15.60 -12.29 9.21
CA VAL A 182 -17.02 -12.16 8.86
C VAL A 182 -17.57 -10.78 9.26
N ASP A 183 -17.20 -10.31 10.45
CA ASP A 183 -17.71 -9.06 11.00
C ASP A 183 -17.13 -7.82 10.28
N VAL A 184 -15.94 -7.93 9.68
CA VAL A 184 -15.24 -6.83 8.99
C VAL A 184 -15.67 -6.70 7.52
N PHE A 185 -16.09 -7.79 6.87
CA PHE A 185 -16.41 -7.77 5.43
C PHE A 185 -17.48 -6.74 5.06
N ALA A 186 -18.64 -6.76 5.73
CA ALA A 186 -19.75 -5.87 5.39
C ALA A 186 -19.39 -4.38 5.59
N PRO A 187 -18.78 -3.95 6.71
CA PRO A 187 -18.31 -2.57 6.87
C PRO A 187 -17.29 -2.13 5.79
N VAL A 188 -16.39 -3.01 5.37
CA VAL A 188 -15.41 -2.70 4.31
C VAL A 188 -16.11 -2.52 2.96
N ALA A 189 -17.06 -3.41 2.62
CA ALA A 189 -17.84 -3.32 1.40
C ALA A 189 -18.72 -2.06 1.37
N ASP A 190 -19.35 -1.70 2.50
CA ASP A 190 -20.12 -0.47 2.64
C ASP A 190 -19.26 0.79 2.49
N LEU A 191 -18.08 0.82 3.11
CA LEU A 191 -17.15 1.92 2.97
C LEU A 191 -16.67 2.06 1.50
N LEU A 192 -16.37 0.95 0.84
CA LEU A 192 -16.01 0.96 -0.58
C LEU A 192 -17.16 1.52 -1.41
N LYS A 193 -18.39 1.04 -1.21
CA LYS A 193 -19.58 1.54 -1.90
C LYS A 193 -19.76 3.05 -1.73
N VAL A 194 -19.71 3.55 -0.49
CA VAL A 194 -19.86 4.99 -0.20
C VAL A 194 -18.73 5.79 -0.85
N THR A 195 -17.51 5.28 -0.83
CA THR A 195 -16.36 5.92 -1.47
C THR A 195 -16.57 6.03 -2.99
N LEU A 196 -17.03 4.96 -3.64
CA LEU A 196 -17.31 4.96 -5.08
C LEU A 196 -18.46 5.88 -5.46
N LEU A 197 -19.55 5.88 -4.67
CA LEU A 197 -20.67 6.81 -4.88
C LEU A 197 -20.22 8.28 -4.72
N SER A 198 -19.37 8.57 -3.75
CA SER A 198 -18.78 9.90 -3.58
C SER A 198 -17.86 10.29 -4.74
N ALA A 199 -17.18 9.32 -5.36
CA ALA A 199 -16.31 9.57 -6.50
C ALA A 199 -17.08 9.87 -7.81
N LEU A 200 -18.33 9.41 -7.93
CA LEU A 200 -19.24 9.75 -9.04
C LEU A 200 -19.70 11.22 -9.02
N THR A 201 -19.75 11.82 -7.85
CA THR A 201 -20.05 13.24 -7.66
C THR A 201 -18.84 13.94 -7.06
N PRO A 202 -17.76 14.15 -7.85
CA PRO A 202 -16.53 14.68 -7.29
C PRO A 202 -16.81 16.02 -6.64
N ASP A 203 -16.45 16.10 -5.36
CA ASP A 203 -16.48 17.35 -4.65
C ASP A 203 -15.51 18.31 -5.36
N ARG A 204 -16.00 19.46 -5.84
CA ARG A 204 -15.17 20.47 -6.52
C ARG A 204 -14.03 20.98 -5.62
N ALA A 205 -14.06 20.65 -4.34
CA ALA A 205 -12.98 20.91 -3.37
C ALA A 205 -11.93 19.77 -3.30
N THR A 206 -12.18 18.59 -3.85
CA THR A 206 -11.20 17.49 -3.91
C THR A 206 -10.24 17.64 -5.10
N THR A 207 -9.68 18.81 -5.21
CA THR A 207 -8.50 18.99 -6.03
C THR A 207 -7.32 18.45 -5.23
N ARG A 208 -6.79 17.28 -5.59
CA ARG A 208 -5.56 16.64 -5.07
C ARG A 208 -5.49 16.66 -3.54
N TYR A 209 -5.15 15.54 -2.91
CA TYR A 209 -4.64 15.61 -1.55
C TYR A 209 -3.68 16.77 -1.47
N PRO A 210 -3.85 17.72 -0.53
CA PRO A 210 -2.88 18.76 -0.39
C PRO A 210 -1.53 18.09 -0.42
N LEU A 211 -0.59 18.59 -1.19
CA LEU A 211 0.75 17.97 -1.32
C LEU A 211 1.34 17.67 0.07
N ALA A 212 0.94 18.44 1.08
CA ALA A 212 1.26 18.20 2.48
C ALA A 212 0.85 16.79 2.96
N GLU A 213 -0.35 16.29 2.60
CA GLU A 213 -0.79 14.95 3.01
C GLU A 213 -0.01 13.85 2.27
N GLN A 214 0.31 14.06 0.99
CA GLN A 214 1.18 13.15 0.24
C GLN A 214 2.56 13.07 0.89
N ILE A 215 3.12 14.20 1.30
CA ILE A 215 4.40 14.27 2.00
C ILE A 215 4.33 13.54 3.34
N VAL A 216 3.28 13.78 4.13
CA VAL A 216 3.09 13.09 5.42
C VAL A 216 2.98 11.58 5.23
N THR A 217 2.20 11.12 4.26
CA THR A 217 2.07 9.69 3.95
C THR A 217 3.42 9.09 3.53
N TYR A 218 4.12 9.74 2.61
CA TYR A 218 5.45 9.32 2.19
C TYR A 218 6.42 9.21 3.37
N VAL A 219 6.40 10.19 4.28
CA VAL A 219 7.22 10.18 5.50
C VAL A 219 6.90 8.96 6.37
N LEU A 220 5.62 8.68 6.61
CA LEU A 220 5.19 7.57 7.46
C LEU A 220 5.59 6.20 6.89
N ASP A 221 5.56 6.06 5.57
CA ASP A 221 5.91 4.82 4.88
C ASP A 221 7.44 4.57 4.80
N ASN A 222 8.25 5.67 4.89
CA ASN A 222 9.70 5.60 4.72
C ASN A 222 10.50 5.94 5.99
N LEU A 223 9.90 5.91 7.17
CA LEU A 223 10.54 6.32 8.44
C LEU A 223 11.82 5.57 8.79
N THR A 224 11.97 4.32 8.31
CA THR A 224 13.13 3.47 8.57
C THR A 224 14.36 3.86 7.74
N ASP A 225 14.18 4.62 6.66
CA ASP A 225 15.28 5.09 5.83
C ASP A 225 16.06 6.22 6.55
N PRO A 226 17.34 6.02 6.92
CA PRO A 226 18.15 7.07 7.57
C PRO A 226 18.34 8.32 6.70
N GLY A 227 18.26 8.17 5.37
CA GLY A 227 18.39 9.25 4.38
C GLY A 227 17.09 10.02 4.12
N LEU A 228 16.00 9.70 4.83
CA LEU A 228 14.73 10.38 4.67
C LEU A 228 14.83 11.86 5.03
N GLY A 229 14.57 12.73 4.06
CA GLY A 229 14.63 14.19 4.21
C GLY A 229 14.00 14.91 3.01
N ALA A 230 13.95 16.23 3.05
CA ALA A 230 13.26 17.05 2.04
C ALA A 230 13.70 16.75 0.61
N ALA A 231 15.00 16.64 0.37
CA ALA A 231 15.54 16.37 -0.97
C ALA A 231 15.08 15.02 -1.54
N ARG A 232 15.07 13.97 -0.69
CA ARG A 232 14.61 12.64 -1.07
C ARG A 232 13.11 12.64 -1.37
N ILE A 233 12.31 13.21 -0.46
CA ILE A 233 10.85 13.31 -0.60
C ILE A 233 10.48 14.11 -1.84
N ALA A 234 11.12 15.26 -2.06
CA ALA A 234 10.87 16.11 -3.21
C ALA A 234 11.18 15.41 -4.53
N LYS A 235 12.30 14.67 -4.57
CA LYS A 235 12.69 13.85 -5.73
C LYS A 235 11.65 12.77 -6.03
N ASP A 236 11.25 12.01 -5.03
CA ASP A 236 10.39 10.83 -5.20
C ASP A 236 8.92 11.23 -5.45
N LEU A 237 8.47 12.40 -4.94
CA LEU A 237 7.17 13.00 -5.25
C LEU A 237 7.18 13.90 -6.50
N HIS A 238 8.33 14.01 -7.20
CA HIS A 238 8.50 14.85 -8.40
C HIS A 238 8.11 16.32 -8.20
N VAL A 239 8.43 16.88 -7.04
CA VAL A 239 8.21 18.29 -6.70
C VAL A 239 9.53 18.99 -6.37
N SER A 240 9.55 20.32 -6.36
CA SER A 240 10.71 21.05 -5.84
C SER A 240 10.69 21.07 -4.30
N GLU A 241 11.88 21.09 -3.67
CA GLU A 241 11.95 21.26 -2.20
C GLU A 241 11.27 22.56 -1.74
N ARG A 242 11.33 23.61 -2.56
CA ARG A 242 10.63 24.87 -2.27
C ARG A 242 9.12 24.69 -2.18
N LEU A 243 8.53 23.94 -3.12
CA LEU A 243 7.09 23.64 -3.10
C LEU A 243 6.74 22.77 -1.89
N LEU A 244 7.57 21.74 -1.62
CA LEU A 244 7.40 20.86 -0.47
C LEU A 244 7.35 21.68 0.84
N TYR A 245 8.34 22.55 1.09
CA TYR A 245 8.35 23.39 2.30
C TYR A 245 7.20 24.39 2.36
N ALA A 246 6.77 24.94 1.22
CA ALA A 246 5.63 25.83 1.17
C ALA A 246 4.32 25.14 1.58
N GLU A 247 4.09 23.92 1.08
CA GLU A 247 2.89 23.13 1.41
C GLU A 247 2.91 22.66 2.88
N MET A 248 4.07 22.20 3.37
CA MET A 248 4.21 21.83 4.78
C MET A 248 4.00 23.01 5.72
N SER A 249 4.49 24.20 5.34
CA SER A 249 4.25 25.44 6.10
C SER A 249 2.78 25.85 6.10
N ARG A 250 2.06 25.70 4.98
CA ARG A 250 0.60 25.96 4.92
C ARG A 250 -0.20 25.03 5.84
N ALA A 251 0.28 23.80 6.01
CA ALA A 251 -0.31 22.81 6.91
C ALA A 251 0.15 22.97 8.37
N ASP A 252 0.99 23.97 8.69
CA ASP A 252 1.63 24.18 10.00
C ASP A 252 2.43 22.95 10.48
N ILE A 253 3.05 22.22 9.55
CA ILE A 253 3.84 21.03 9.83
C ILE A 253 5.32 21.29 9.55
N ARG A 254 6.16 21.04 10.55
CA ARG A 254 7.62 21.04 10.40
C ARG A 254 8.13 19.66 10.04
N LEU A 255 8.55 19.47 8.79
CA LEU A 255 8.95 18.15 8.26
C LEU A 255 9.97 17.43 9.14
N ALA A 256 11.06 18.09 9.55
CA ALA A 256 12.09 17.46 10.38
C ALA A 256 11.53 17.00 11.74
N GLN A 257 10.64 17.80 12.33
CA GLN A 257 10.00 17.47 13.59
C GLN A 257 9.01 16.32 13.42
N LEU A 258 8.26 16.26 12.30
CA LEU A 258 7.39 15.16 11.97
C LEU A 258 8.18 13.85 11.87
N ILE A 259 9.24 13.81 11.08
CA ILE A 259 10.08 12.61 10.93
C ILE A 259 10.64 12.17 12.29
N GLN A 260 11.19 13.10 13.06
CA GLN A 260 11.78 12.83 14.36
C GLN A 260 10.76 12.27 15.36
N SER A 261 9.62 12.92 15.52
CA SER A 261 8.58 12.50 16.47
C SER A 261 7.98 11.13 16.12
N GLN A 262 7.74 10.87 14.82
CA GLN A 262 7.22 9.59 14.38
C GLN A 262 8.23 8.44 14.58
N ARG A 263 9.51 8.67 14.31
CA ARG A 263 10.56 7.70 14.62
C ARG A 263 10.65 7.42 16.12
N LEU A 264 10.62 8.46 16.95
CA LEU A 264 10.67 8.31 18.41
C LEU A 264 9.48 7.49 18.93
N ARG A 265 8.27 7.73 18.43
CA ARG A 265 7.07 6.95 18.79
C ARG A 265 7.24 5.46 18.42
N ARG A 266 7.70 5.15 17.20
CA ARG A 266 7.93 3.76 16.78
C ARG A 266 8.99 3.04 17.65
N VAL A 267 10.08 3.71 18.00
CA VAL A 267 11.09 3.13 18.90
C VAL A 267 10.51 2.95 20.30
N ARG A 268 9.77 3.93 20.82
CA ARG A 268 9.11 3.83 22.12
C ARG A 268 8.23 2.58 22.20
N ASP A 269 7.40 2.35 21.19
CA ASP A 269 6.50 1.20 21.13
C ASP A 269 7.28 -0.11 20.97
N ALA A 270 8.37 -0.11 20.18
CA ALA A 270 9.26 -1.26 20.04
C ALA A 270 10.06 -1.58 21.31
N LEU A 271 10.34 -0.61 22.20
CA LEU A 271 11.03 -0.84 23.46
C LEU A 271 10.25 -1.72 24.44
N THR A 272 8.93 -1.76 24.32
CA THR A 272 8.02 -2.49 25.21
C THR A 272 7.32 -3.66 24.53
N ALA A 273 7.55 -3.84 23.23
CA ALA A 273 6.94 -4.94 22.47
C ALA A 273 7.63 -6.29 22.80
N PRO A 274 6.89 -7.37 23.10
CA PRO A 274 7.48 -8.68 23.44
C PRO A 274 8.46 -9.20 22.40
N ALA A 275 8.21 -8.93 21.12
CA ALA A 275 9.06 -9.40 20.01
C ALA A 275 10.42 -8.71 19.94
N THR A 276 10.60 -7.57 20.60
CA THR A 276 11.80 -6.72 20.50
C THR A 276 12.41 -6.36 21.85
N ILE A 277 11.88 -6.91 22.93
CA ILE A 277 12.31 -6.60 24.31
C ILE A 277 13.80 -6.87 24.56
N ASP A 278 14.34 -7.94 23.95
CA ASP A 278 15.74 -8.35 24.08
C ASP A 278 16.66 -7.68 23.03
N VAL A 279 16.10 -6.95 22.07
CA VAL A 279 16.91 -6.28 21.05
C VAL A 279 17.65 -5.09 21.67
N PRO A 280 18.97 -4.94 21.46
CA PRO A 280 19.72 -3.80 21.97
C PRO A 280 19.10 -2.45 21.53
N ILE A 281 19.00 -1.50 22.46
CA ILE A 281 18.33 -0.20 22.21
C ILE A 281 18.94 0.54 21.02
N GLY A 282 20.27 0.48 20.87
CA GLY A 282 20.96 1.09 19.72
C GLY A 282 20.58 0.46 18.38
N ILE A 283 20.36 -0.86 18.36
CA ILE A 283 19.90 -1.57 17.16
C ILE A 283 18.45 -1.18 16.83
N LEU A 284 17.57 -1.13 17.84
CA LEU A 284 16.20 -0.64 17.63
C LEU A 284 16.18 0.78 17.05
N ALA A 285 16.97 1.69 17.62
CA ALA A 285 17.07 3.04 17.10
C ALA A 285 17.53 3.05 15.63
N GLN A 286 18.51 2.23 15.28
CA GLN A 286 19.01 2.09 13.90
C GLN A 286 17.97 1.55 12.94
N GLN A 287 17.23 0.51 13.33
CA GLN A 287 16.14 -0.07 12.54
C GLN A 287 14.99 0.93 12.25
N HIS A 288 14.88 1.96 13.09
CA HIS A 288 13.89 3.04 12.92
C HIS A 288 14.50 4.34 12.37
N GLY A 289 15.65 4.26 11.69
CA GLY A 289 16.24 5.35 10.92
C GLY A 289 17.10 6.34 11.71
N PHE A 290 17.46 6.04 12.96
CA PHE A 290 18.44 6.86 13.70
C PHE A 290 19.86 6.46 13.39
N VAL A 291 20.67 7.39 12.92
CA VAL A 291 22.09 7.14 12.61
C VAL A 291 22.97 7.15 13.86
N SER A 292 22.62 7.94 14.89
CA SER A 292 23.42 8.11 16.11
C SER A 292 22.62 7.72 17.35
N ALA A 293 23.11 6.70 18.07
CA ALA A 293 22.51 6.24 19.32
C ALA A 293 22.58 7.31 20.44
N SER A 294 23.62 8.13 20.46
CA SER A 294 23.76 9.22 21.45
C SER A 294 22.75 10.34 21.19
N HIS A 295 22.60 10.73 19.92
CA HIS A 295 21.58 11.71 19.50
C HIS A 295 20.18 11.19 19.79
N PHE A 296 19.88 9.93 19.43
CA PHE A 296 18.60 9.29 19.73
C PHE A 296 18.29 9.34 21.24
N SER A 297 19.24 8.92 22.10
CA SER A 297 18.99 8.85 23.54
C SER A 297 18.69 10.25 24.14
N ARG A 298 19.36 11.29 23.64
CA ARG A 298 19.13 12.66 24.07
C ARG A 298 17.73 13.13 23.69
N ILE A 299 17.35 13.04 22.41
CA ILE A 299 16.04 13.52 21.92
C ILE A 299 14.88 12.67 22.47
N PHE A 300 15.11 11.38 22.73
CA PHE A 300 14.10 10.52 23.38
C PHE A 300 13.79 11.02 24.79
N ARG A 301 14.83 11.38 25.56
CA ARG A 301 14.65 11.95 26.90
C ARG A 301 13.98 13.33 26.86
N GLU A 302 14.29 14.15 25.87
CA GLU A 302 13.66 15.45 25.66
C GLU A 302 12.15 15.28 25.36
N GLU A 303 11.78 14.30 24.56
CA GLU A 303 10.38 14.05 24.13
C GLU A 303 9.53 13.36 25.22
N PHE A 304 10.11 12.33 25.89
CA PHE A 304 9.33 11.47 26.80
C PHE A 304 9.71 11.65 28.29
N GLY A 305 10.61 12.55 28.61
CA GLY A 305 11.02 12.85 30.00
C GLY A 305 11.90 11.81 30.66
N THR A 306 12.10 10.63 30.04
CA THR A 306 12.89 9.52 30.58
C THR A 306 13.84 8.94 29.52
N THR A 307 14.88 8.22 29.98
CA THR A 307 15.79 7.57 29.03
C THR A 307 15.15 6.33 28.40
N PRO A 308 15.56 5.90 27.18
CA PRO A 308 15.06 4.67 26.54
C PRO A 308 15.21 3.44 27.43
N ARG A 309 16.30 3.35 28.21
CA ARG A 309 16.56 2.25 29.15
C ARG A 309 15.56 2.26 30.32
N GLN A 310 15.29 3.42 30.90
CA GLN A 310 14.29 3.55 31.95
C GLN A 310 12.89 3.24 31.43
N TRP A 311 12.56 3.70 30.23
CA TRP A 311 11.28 3.41 29.59
C TRP A 311 11.05 1.90 29.45
N ARG A 312 12.03 1.15 28.92
CA ARG A 312 11.97 -0.31 28.79
C ARG A 312 11.76 -1.00 30.14
N ASN A 313 12.52 -0.59 31.17
CA ASN A 313 12.47 -1.23 32.47
C ASN A 313 11.21 -0.92 33.30
N ASN A 314 10.54 0.21 33.02
CA ASN A 314 9.33 0.61 33.76
C ASN A 314 8.05 -0.06 33.23
N THR A 315 8.13 -0.77 32.11
CA THR A 315 6.97 -1.40 31.44
C THR A 315 7.05 -2.94 31.51
N THR A 316 8.15 -3.47 32.09
CA THR A 316 8.34 -4.89 32.41
C THR A 316 7.98 -5.14 33.86
#